data_91f4385557699d7d879a5071baa092a7
#
_entry.id   91f4385557699d7d879a5071baa092a7
#
_cell.length_a   1.000
_cell.length_b   1.000
_cell.length_c   1.000
_cell.angle_alpha   90.00
_cell.angle_beta   90.00
_cell.angle_gamma   90.00
#
_symmetry.space_group_name_H-M   'P 1'
#
loop_
_entity.id
_entity.type
_entity.pdbx_description
1 polymer ?
#
loop_
_entity_poly.entity_id
_entity_poly.type
_entity_poly.pdbx_seq_one_letter_code
_entity_poly.pdbx_strand_id
1 'polypeptide(L)' 'MDKMLKIAVAGTGYVGLSIATLLAQHHEVCAIDVIPAKVDLINRRKSPIRDEYIEKSLAEKELKLTATLDPAQAYSGA' A
#
# COMPACT_ATOMS: atom_id res chain seq x y z
N MET A 1 4.89 -6.13 23.69
CA MET A 1 4.92 -6.75 22.34
C MET A 1 3.94 -6.04 21.43
N ASP A 2 4.44 -5.54 20.33
CA ASP A 2 3.59 -4.77 19.43
C ASP A 2 2.66 -5.68 18.63
N LYS A 3 1.40 -5.32 18.63
CA LYS A 3 0.41 -6.05 17.86
C LYS A 3 0.41 -5.56 16.42
N MET A 4 0.52 -6.48 15.48
CA MET A 4 0.39 -6.14 14.08
C MET A 4 -1.07 -5.79 13.78
N LEU A 5 -1.26 -4.62 13.16
CA LEU A 5 -2.58 -4.16 12.76
C LEU A 5 -2.80 -4.43 11.28
N LYS A 6 -4.06 -4.59 10.92
CA LYS A 6 -4.47 -4.64 9.52
C LYS A 6 -5.08 -3.29 9.18
N ILE A 7 -4.44 -2.58 8.25
CA ILE A 7 -4.77 -1.18 7.95
C ILE A 7 -5.20 -1.05 6.50
N ALA A 8 -6.31 -0.36 6.26
CA ALA A 8 -6.77 -0.05 4.92
C ALA A 8 -6.46 1.42 4.62
N VAL A 9 -5.85 1.68 3.46
CA VAL A 9 -5.53 3.04 3.01
C VAL A 9 -6.28 3.30 1.71
N ALA A 10 -7.19 4.27 1.74
CA ALA A 10 -7.98 4.64 0.56
C ALA A 10 -7.20 5.63 -0.29
N GLY A 11 -7.00 5.29 -1.56
CA GLY A 11 -6.28 6.11 -2.51
C GLY A 11 -4.78 5.81 -2.53
N THR A 12 -4.20 5.85 -3.72
CA THR A 12 -2.77 5.59 -3.92
C THR A 12 -2.06 6.81 -4.52
N GLY A 13 -2.56 8.01 -4.19
CA GLY A 13 -1.84 9.23 -4.49
C GLY A 13 -0.62 9.38 -3.59
N TYR A 14 0.08 10.50 -3.73
CA TYR A 14 1.35 10.69 -3.00
C TYR A 14 1.21 10.49 -1.49
N VAL A 15 0.23 11.16 -0.89
CA VAL A 15 0.05 11.10 0.57
C VAL A 15 -0.35 9.69 1.02
N GLY A 16 -1.35 9.12 0.37
CA GLY A 16 -1.83 7.78 0.73
C GLY A 16 -0.75 6.71 0.58
N LEU A 17 -0.02 6.77 -0.52
CA LEU A 17 1.03 5.79 -0.79
C LEU A 17 2.23 5.96 0.14
N SER A 18 2.57 7.19 0.49
CA SER A 18 3.62 7.45 1.48
C SER A 18 3.27 6.85 2.84
N ILE A 19 2.04 7.06 3.28
CA ILE A 19 1.55 6.49 4.54
C ILE A 19 1.53 4.96 4.45
N ALA A 20 1.05 4.42 3.34
CA ALA A 20 0.96 2.98 3.16
C ALA A 20 2.34 2.32 3.22
N THR A 21 3.35 2.88 2.55
CA THR A 21 4.70 2.32 2.58
C THR A 21 5.31 2.41 3.98
N LEU A 22 5.06 3.49 4.69
CA LEU A 22 5.56 3.64 6.05
C LEU A 22 4.94 2.61 7.00
N LEU A 23 3.63 2.47 6.98
CA LEU A 23 2.92 1.55 7.87
C LEU A 23 3.18 0.09 7.50
N ALA A 24 3.37 -0.21 6.22
CA ALA A 24 3.57 -1.58 5.76
C ALA A 24 4.91 -2.18 6.22
N GLN A 25 5.80 -1.38 6.75
CA GLN A 25 7.03 -1.88 7.34
C GLN A 25 6.78 -2.61 8.66
N HIS A 26 5.68 -2.30 9.34
CA HIS A 26 5.38 -2.84 10.67
C HIS A 26 3.99 -3.48 10.76
N HIS A 27 3.10 -3.20 9.82
CA HIS A 27 1.73 -3.68 9.85
C HIS A 27 1.31 -4.19 8.48
N GLU A 28 0.23 -4.96 8.44
CA GLU A 28 -0.37 -5.40 7.19
C GLU A 28 -1.22 -4.27 6.62
N VAL A 29 -0.89 -3.80 5.42
CA VAL A 29 -1.58 -2.69 4.78
C VAL A 29 -2.20 -3.12 3.46
N CYS A 30 -3.46 -2.77 3.26
CA CYS A 30 -4.16 -2.95 2.01
C CYS A 30 -4.54 -1.59 1.45
N ALA A 31 -3.95 -1.23 0.31
CA ALA A 31 -4.27 0.01 -0.37
C ALA A 31 -5.43 -0.19 -1.34
N ILE A 32 -6.30 0.80 -1.42
CA ILE A 32 -7.48 0.75 -2.29
C ILE A 32 -7.37 1.84 -3.33
N ASP A 33 -7.59 1.50 -4.58
CA ASP A 33 -7.68 2.51 -5.64
C ASP A 33 -8.73 2.07 -6.66
N VAL A 34 -9.24 3.03 -7.42
CA VAL A 34 -10.23 2.76 -8.48
C VAL A 34 -9.57 2.54 -9.84
N ILE A 35 -8.27 2.72 -9.93
CA ILE A 35 -7.51 2.62 -11.19
C ILE A 35 -6.75 1.29 -11.22
N PRO A 36 -7.15 0.34 -12.09
CA PRO A 36 -6.52 -0.99 -12.12
C PRO A 36 -5.01 -0.95 -12.36
N ALA A 37 -4.54 -0.02 -13.18
CA ALA A 37 -3.11 0.09 -13.47
C ALA A 37 -2.29 0.41 -12.23
N LYS A 38 -2.81 1.28 -11.34
CA LYS A 38 -2.13 1.61 -10.09
C LYS A 38 -2.09 0.43 -9.13
N VAL A 39 -3.19 -0.29 -9.02
CA VAL A 39 -3.26 -1.50 -8.20
C VAL A 39 -2.24 -2.53 -8.67
N ASP A 40 -2.16 -2.76 -9.96
CA ASP A 40 -1.22 -3.70 -10.55
C ASP A 40 0.23 -3.31 -10.25
N LEU A 41 0.57 -2.04 -10.42
CA LEU A 41 1.92 -1.56 -10.17
C LEU A 41 2.32 -1.77 -8.71
N ILE A 42 1.45 -1.42 -7.76
CA ILE A 42 1.76 -1.58 -6.35
C ILE A 42 1.97 -3.05 -5.99
N ASN A 43 1.14 -3.95 -6.51
CA ASN A 43 1.29 -5.38 -6.27
C ASN A 43 2.58 -5.94 -6.87
N ARG A 44 3.12 -5.29 -7.90
CA ARG A 44 4.41 -5.63 -8.49
C ARG A 44 5.57 -4.90 -7.83
N ARG A 45 5.31 -4.13 -6.78
CA ARG A 45 6.29 -3.32 -6.06
C ARG A 45 6.89 -2.22 -6.94
N LYS A 46 6.07 -1.64 -7.80
CA LYS A 46 6.44 -0.50 -8.64
C LYS A 46 5.58 0.70 -8.25
N SER A 47 6.19 1.88 -8.20
CA SER A 47 5.46 3.08 -7.83
C SER A 47 4.61 3.59 -8.98
N PRO A 48 3.31 3.88 -8.76
CA PRO A 48 2.48 4.51 -9.77
C PRO A 48 2.75 6.01 -9.92
N ILE A 49 3.58 6.57 -9.05
CA ILE A 49 3.96 7.99 -9.10
C ILE A 49 5.47 8.12 -9.08
N ARG A 50 5.98 9.25 -9.59
CA ARG A 50 7.41 9.52 -9.57
C ARG A 50 7.78 10.15 -8.24
N ASP A 51 8.18 9.31 -7.31
CA ASP A 51 8.68 9.74 -6.02
C ASP A 51 9.81 8.81 -5.62
N GLU A 52 10.98 9.36 -5.46
CA GLU A 52 12.18 8.57 -5.18
C GLU A 52 12.06 7.77 -3.90
N TYR A 53 11.51 8.36 -2.86
CA TYR A 53 11.33 7.66 -1.59
C TYR A 53 10.38 6.47 -1.74
N ILE A 54 9.25 6.68 -2.40
CA ILE A 54 8.25 5.62 -2.59
C ILE A 54 8.81 4.51 -3.49
N GLU A 55 9.45 4.88 -4.60
CA GLU A 55 10.04 3.91 -5.50
C GLU A 55 11.09 3.05 -4.78
N LYS A 56 11.93 3.69 -4.00
CA LYS A 56 12.96 2.99 -3.24
C LYS A 56 12.36 2.11 -2.16
N SER A 57 11.35 2.59 -1.46
CA SER A 57 10.69 1.81 -0.41
C SER A 57 10.03 0.55 -0.97
N LEU A 58 9.34 0.68 -2.11
CA LEU A 58 8.69 -0.47 -2.74
C LEU A 58 9.70 -1.50 -3.27
N ALA A 59 10.83 -1.03 -3.78
CA ALA A 59 11.84 -1.90 -4.38
C ALA A 59 12.74 -2.58 -3.35
N GLU A 60 13.11 -1.86 -2.29
CA GLU A 60 14.16 -2.32 -1.38
C GLU A 60 13.65 -2.84 -0.04
N LYS A 61 12.50 -2.36 0.43
CA LYS A 61 11.97 -2.74 1.74
C LYS A 61 11.01 -3.90 1.62
N GLU A 62 11.04 -4.78 2.62
CA GLU A 62 10.06 -5.84 2.73
C GLU A 62 8.78 -5.26 3.33
N LEU A 63 7.77 -5.11 2.50
CA LEU A 63 6.52 -4.49 2.89
C LEU A 63 5.37 -5.49 2.89
N LYS A 64 4.54 -5.43 3.91
CA LYS A 64 3.30 -6.20 3.98
C LYS A 64 2.18 -5.39 3.33
N LEU A 65 2.37 -5.11 2.05
CA LEU A 65 1.51 -4.22 1.28
C LEU A 65 0.87 -4.96 0.12
N THR A 66 -0.44 -4.84 0.03
CA THR A 66 -1.21 -5.30 -1.13
C THR A 66 -2.10 -4.16 -1.59
N ALA A 67 -2.56 -4.23 -2.83
CA ALA A 67 -3.49 -3.26 -3.37
C ALA A 67 -4.68 -3.96 -3.99
N THR A 68 -5.85 -3.34 -3.94
CA THR A 68 -7.08 -3.91 -4.46
C THR A 68 -7.99 -2.82 -5.02
N LEU A 69 -8.86 -3.22 -5.96
CA LEU A 69 -9.94 -2.38 -6.45
C LEU A 69 -11.20 -2.49 -5.59
N ASP A 70 -11.25 -3.47 -4.71
CA ASP A 70 -12.43 -3.79 -3.92
C ASP A 70 -12.31 -3.26 -2.49
N PRO A 71 -13.07 -2.19 -2.14
CA PRO A 71 -13.03 -1.65 -0.79
C PRO A 71 -13.46 -2.67 0.27
N ALA A 72 -14.41 -3.53 -0.04
CA ALA A 72 -14.90 -4.52 0.91
C ALA A 72 -13.78 -5.49 1.30
N GLN A 73 -12.96 -5.90 0.34
CA GLN A 73 -11.82 -6.77 0.60
C GLN A 73 -10.80 -6.09 1.50
N ALA A 74 -10.53 -4.82 1.26
CA ALA A 74 -9.56 -4.07 2.04
C ALA A 74 -10.02 -3.83 3.47
N TYR A 75 -11.30 -3.50 3.65
CA TYR A 75 -11.83 -3.20 4.98
C TYR A 75 -12.21 -4.43 5.80
N SER A 76 -12.26 -5.59 5.16
CA SER A 76 -12.60 -6.82 5.86
C SER A 76 -11.49 -7.17 6.86
N GLY A 77 -11.81 -7.13 8.14
CA GLY A 77 -10.85 -7.42 9.21
C GLY A 77 -9.92 -6.28 9.56
N ALA A 78 -10.10 -5.13 8.93
CA ALA A 78 -9.31 -3.96 9.27
C ALA A 78 -9.88 -3.23 10.49
#